data_874892b0ccfcba92f8a248ebd1eefe5b
#
_entry.id   874892b0ccfcba92f8a248ebd1eefe5b
#
_cell.length_a   1.000
_cell.length_b   1.000
_cell.length_c   1.000
_cell.angle_alpha   90.00
_cell.angle_beta   90.00
_cell.angle_gamma   90.00
#
_symmetry.space_group_name_H-M   'P 1'
#
loop_
_entity.id
_entity.type
_entity.pdbx_description
1 polymer ?
#
loop_
_entity_poly.entity_id
_entity_poly.type
_entity_poly.pdbx_seq_one_letter_code
_entity_poly.pdbx_strand_id
1 'polypeptide(L)'
;AEFFPSTPDQKPTQIVSDAIAAAKTQFADVLIVDTAGRLAIDEPMMDEIKQIHKLANPIETLFVIDAMIGQDSVNTAKAFNEALPLTGVILTKVDGDARGGAALSVRHVTGKPIKFLGVGEKTDALEPFHPERIASRILGMGDVLSLIEDVERKVDKKKAEKFAKKVAKGKRFDLEDLREQLQQMKQLGGMESMMDKLPGMGNMAQMTQQKDMTGQFSKMEYIIDSMTPKERSNPDILNGSRKRRITQGSGTTIQDLNRLLKQHKQMGKMMKKMKGKGMQNMMRGLGGGMPPGGGLPPGGLPKF
;
A
#
# COMPACT_ATOMS: atom_id res chain seq x y z
N ALA A 1 -6.64 9.82 -19.13
CA ALA A 1 -8.00 10.36 -19.28
C ALA A 1 -7.91 11.66 -20.07
N GLU A 2 -8.90 11.91 -20.94
CA GLU A 2 -9.07 13.18 -21.62
C GLU A 2 -9.91 14.10 -20.75
N PHE A 3 -9.59 15.39 -20.77
CA PHE A 3 -10.30 16.42 -20.02
C PHE A 3 -11.21 17.19 -20.97
N PHE A 4 -12.50 17.32 -20.60
CA PHE A 4 -13.42 18.16 -21.34
C PHE A 4 -13.24 19.62 -20.89
N PRO A 5 -12.82 20.55 -21.78
CA PRO A 5 -12.55 21.93 -21.40
C PRO A 5 -13.85 22.67 -21.09
N SER A 6 -13.86 23.45 -20.02
CA SER A 6 -14.97 24.31 -19.63
C SER A 6 -14.44 25.64 -19.12
N THR A 7 -15.31 26.67 -19.16
CA THR A 7 -14.99 28.02 -18.65
C THR A 7 -15.87 28.36 -17.46
N PRO A 8 -15.42 29.22 -16.53
CA PRO A 8 -16.19 29.58 -15.33
C PRO A 8 -17.55 30.26 -15.63
N ASP A 9 -17.71 30.84 -16.81
CA ASP A 9 -18.94 31.55 -17.22
C ASP A 9 -20.03 30.61 -17.75
N GLN A 10 -19.69 29.34 -18.01
CA GLN A 10 -20.65 28.34 -18.49
C GLN A 10 -21.48 27.77 -17.34
N LYS A 11 -22.77 27.55 -17.62
CA LYS A 11 -23.65 26.88 -16.67
C LYS A 11 -23.23 25.38 -16.51
N PRO A 12 -23.15 24.86 -15.31
CA PRO A 12 -22.77 23.45 -15.08
C PRO A 12 -23.63 22.44 -15.87
N THR A 13 -24.91 22.67 -15.98
CA THR A 13 -25.81 21.81 -16.78
C THR A 13 -25.46 21.82 -18.27
N GLN A 14 -25.01 22.97 -18.82
CA GLN A 14 -24.58 23.06 -20.21
C GLN A 14 -23.26 22.30 -20.41
N ILE A 15 -22.29 22.50 -19.50
CA ILE A 15 -21.02 21.79 -19.55
C ILE A 15 -21.24 20.26 -19.60
N VAL A 16 -22.12 19.76 -18.74
CA VAL A 16 -22.40 18.31 -18.68
C VAL A 16 -23.10 17.83 -19.95
N SER A 17 -24.05 18.59 -20.50
CA SER A 17 -24.70 18.26 -21.78
C SER A 17 -23.70 18.16 -22.93
N ASP A 18 -22.82 19.14 -23.03
CA ASP A 18 -21.80 19.20 -24.09
C ASP A 18 -20.76 18.11 -23.93
N ALA A 19 -20.36 17.80 -22.66
CA ALA A 19 -19.45 16.71 -22.35
C ALA A 19 -20.03 15.35 -22.73
N ILE A 20 -21.34 15.12 -22.48
CA ILE A 20 -22.02 13.89 -22.90
C ILE A 20 -22.03 13.74 -24.42
N ALA A 21 -22.31 14.82 -25.15
CA ALA A 21 -22.30 14.83 -26.62
C ALA A 21 -20.88 14.55 -27.16
N ALA A 22 -19.86 15.19 -26.58
CA ALA A 22 -18.46 14.97 -26.93
C ALA A 22 -18.01 13.54 -26.66
N ALA A 23 -18.34 12.98 -25.48
CA ALA A 23 -18.00 11.61 -25.12
C ALA A 23 -18.58 10.58 -26.10
N LYS A 24 -19.81 10.77 -26.56
CA LYS A 24 -20.44 9.93 -27.59
C LYS A 24 -19.72 10.02 -28.94
N THR A 25 -19.32 11.24 -29.32
CA THR A 25 -18.62 11.47 -30.60
C THR A 25 -17.20 10.89 -30.59
N GLN A 26 -16.55 10.92 -29.43
CA GLN A 26 -15.20 10.41 -29.23
C GLN A 26 -15.16 8.91 -28.89
N PHE A 27 -16.33 8.26 -28.79
CA PHE A 27 -16.45 6.84 -28.39
C PHE A 27 -15.79 6.55 -27.03
N ALA A 28 -15.95 7.48 -26.07
CA ALA A 28 -15.45 7.27 -24.73
C ALA A 28 -16.26 6.19 -24.01
N ASP A 29 -15.56 5.22 -23.40
CA ASP A 29 -16.20 4.13 -22.66
C ASP A 29 -16.79 4.59 -21.32
N VAL A 30 -16.17 5.59 -20.70
CA VAL A 30 -16.55 6.13 -19.39
C VAL A 30 -16.47 7.64 -19.40
N LEU A 31 -17.52 8.30 -18.95
CA LEU A 31 -17.54 9.73 -18.64
C LEU A 31 -17.64 9.91 -17.13
N ILE A 32 -16.69 10.64 -16.54
CA ILE A 32 -16.70 11.01 -15.13
C ILE A 32 -17.08 12.49 -15.04
N VAL A 33 -18.16 12.77 -14.30
CA VAL A 33 -18.60 14.14 -14.01
C VAL A 33 -18.23 14.43 -12.56
N ASP A 34 -17.22 15.30 -12.38
CA ASP A 34 -16.83 15.80 -11.07
C ASP A 34 -17.62 17.05 -10.74
N THR A 35 -18.15 17.14 -9.53
CA THR A 35 -18.96 18.26 -9.06
C THR A 35 -18.23 19.04 -7.97
N ALA A 36 -18.54 20.32 -7.83
CA ALA A 36 -17.94 21.16 -6.81
C ALA A 36 -18.19 20.59 -5.40
N GLY A 37 -17.11 20.31 -4.68
CA GLY A 37 -17.16 19.91 -3.27
C GLY A 37 -17.22 21.14 -2.36
N ARG A 38 -18.22 21.20 -1.48
CA ARG A 38 -18.31 22.21 -0.42
C ARG A 38 -18.58 21.54 0.91
N LEU A 39 -18.04 22.11 1.98
CA LEU A 39 -18.25 21.65 3.36
C LEU A 39 -19.64 22.01 3.90
N ALA A 40 -20.27 23.03 3.34
CA ALA A 40 -21.60 23.49 3.75
C ALA A 40 -22.64 23.07 2.71
N ILE A 41 -23.72 22.48 3.20
CA ILE A 41 -24.91 22.14 2.41
C ILE A 41 -25.69 23.43 2.20
N ASP A 42 -25.75 23.89 0.94
CA ASP A 42 -26.54 25.03 0.57
C ASP A 42 -27.62 24.59 -0.45
N GLU A 43 -28.85 25.10 -0.31
CA GLU A 43 -29.99 24.71 -1.13
C GLU A 43 -29.75 24.94 -2.65
N PRO A 44 -29.19 26.09 -3.09
CA PRO A 44 -28.93 26.33 -4.50
C PRO A 44 -27.97 25.28 -5.11
N MET A 45 -26.92 24.91 -4.38
CA MET A 45 -25.98 23.87 -4.83
C MET A 45 -26.65 22.50 -4.93
N MET A 46 -27.48 22.14 -3.95
CA MET A 46 -28.20 20.87 -3.98
C MET A 46 -29.17 20.79 -5.16
N ASP A 47 -29.82 21.87 -5.51
CA ASP A 47 -30.70 21.92 -6.68
C ASP A 47 -29.93 21.86 -7.99
N GLU A 48 -28.75 22.49 -8.07
CA GLU A 48 -27.86 22.36 -9.23
C GLU A 48 -27.42 20.90 -9.41
N ILE A 49 -26.97 20.24 -8.36
CA ILE A 49 -26.55 18.83 -8.43
C ILE A 49 -27.70 17.92 -8.83
N LYS A 50 -28.92 18.15 -8.32
CA LYS A 50 -30.12 17.40 -8.76
C LYS A 50 -30.39 17.58 -10.25
N GLN A 51 -30.23 18.80 -10.78
CA GLN A 51 -30.41 19.08 -12.22
C GLN A 51 -29.33 18.35 -13.05
N ILE A 52 -28.08 18.42 -12.62
CA ILE A 52 -26.96 17.70 -13.26
C ILE A 52 -27.23 16.20 -13.24
N HIS A 53 -27.63 15.63 -12.09
CA HIS A 53 -27.94 14.22 -11.97
C HIS A 53 -29.07 13.78 -12.90
N LYS A 54 -30.14 14.57 -12.99
CA LYS A 54 -31.28 14.29 -13.88
C LYS A 54 -30.87 14.33 -15.35
N LEU A 55 -29.99 15.28 -15.73
CA LEU A 55 -29.48 15.42 -17.08
C LEU A 55 -28.52 14.30 -17.48
N ALA A 56 -27.58 13.98 -16.60
CA ALA A 56 -26.57 12.97 -16.85
C ALA A 56 -27.12 11.55 -16.79
N ASN A 57 -28.16 11.33 -15.97
CA ASN A 57 -28.72 9.99 -15.69
C ASN A 57 -27.61 8.93 -15.49
N PRO A 58 -26.73 9.13 -14.50
CA PRO A 58 -25.52 8.32 -14.37
C PRO A 58 -25.84 6.91 -13.91
N ILE A 59 -25.03 5.94 -14.35
CA ILE A 59 -25.08 4.55 -13.87
C ILE A 59 -24.67 4.49 -12.40
N GLU A 60 -23.68 5.31 -12.02
CA GLU A 60 -23.12 5.41 -10.68
C GLU A 60 -23.15 6.84 -10.17
N THR A 61 -23.70 7.04 -8.98
CA THR A 61 -23.61 8.29 -8.23
C THR A 61 -22.85 8.00 -6.94
N LEU A 62 -21.58 8.39 -6.94
CA LEU A 62 -20.66 8.08 -5.86
C LEU A 62 -20.47 9.30 -4.97
N PHE A 63 -20.69 9.14 -3.67
CA PHE A 63 -20.40 10.16 -2.69
C PHE A 63 -18.98 9.98 -2.15
N VAL A 64 -18.13 10.99 -2.34
CA VAL A 64 -16.74 10.98 -1.88
C VAL A 64 -16.63 11.70 -0.55
N ILE A 65 -16.11 11.02 0.47
CA ILE A 65 -16.04 11.53 1.84
C ILE A 65 -14.65 11.30 2.43
N ASP A 66 -14.18 12.25 3.22
CA ASP A 66 -12.93 12.16 3.97
C ASP A 66 -13.17 11.40 5.28
N ALA A 67 -12.47 10.30 5.50
CA ALA A 67 -12.60 9.47 6.70
C ALA A 67 -12.16 10.18 7.99
N MET A 68 -11.38 11.25 7.89
CA MET A 68 -10.88 12.01 9.04
C MET A 68 -11.83 13.11 9.52
N ILE A 69 -12.82 13.49 8.73
CA ILE A 69 -13.80 14.53 9.09
C ILE A 69 -14.90 13.89 9.94
N GLY A 70 -14.81 13.88 11.24
CA GLY A 70 -15.74 13.34 12.23
C GLY A 70 -17.25 13.38 11.92
N GLN A 71 -18.06 13.87 12.89
CA GLN A 71 -19.52 13.85 12.81
C GLN A 71 -20.12 14.67 11.64
N ASP A 72 -19.44 15.73 11.21
CA ASP A 72 -19.92 16.59 10.11
C ASP A 72 -20.00 15.86 8.78
N SER A 73 -19.10 14.91 8.53
CA SER A 73 -19.16 14.03 7.36
C SER A 73 -20.42 13.18 7.32
N VAL A 74 -20.84 12.70 8.46
CA VAL A 74 -22.03 11.83 8.60
C VAL A 74 -23.30 12.63 8.28
N ASN A 75 -23.40 13.87 8.78
CA ASN A 75 -24.51 14.76 8.49
C ASN A 75 -24.58 15.14 7.01
N THR A 76 -23.44 15.44 6.43
CA THR A 76 -23.31 15.72 4.99
C THR A 76 -23.73 14.51 4.15
N ALA A 77 -23.25 13.32 4.49
CA ALA A 77 -23.63 12.07 3.81
C ALA A 77 -25.13 11.82 3.84
N LYS A 78 -25.79 12.09 4.99
CA LYS A 78 -27.22 11.95 5.14
C LYS A 78 -27.98 12.89 4.19
N ALA A 79 -27.64 14.17 4.17
CA ALA A 79 -28.29 15.16 3.33
C ALA A 79 -28.14 14.85 1.83
N PHE A 80 -26.95 14.43 1.40
CA PHE A 80 -26.75 14.01 0.01
C PHE A 80 -27.52 12.74 -0.34
N ASN A 81 -27.61 11.78 0.58
CA ASN A 81 -28.37 10.55 0.37
C ASN A 81 -29.89 10.79 0.31
N GLU A 82 -30.39 11.81 0.99
CA GLU A 82 -31.79 12.22 0.92
C GLU A 82 -32.08 12.98 -0.38
N ALA A 83 -31.12 13.74 -0.89
CA ALA A 83 -31.30 14.58 -2.08
C ALA A 83 -31.02 13.85 -3.41
N LEU A 84 -30.18 12.83 -3.41
CA LEU A 84 -29.71 12.12 -4.61
C LEU A 84 -29.80 10.60 -4.41
N PRO A 85 -30.11 9.84 -5.47
CA PRO A 85 -30.09 8.39 -5.44
C PRO A 85 -28.65 7.87 -5.47
N LEU A 86 -27.92 8.02 -4.35
CA LEU A 86 -26.55 7.51 -4.25
C LEU A 86 -26.48 6.01 -4.51
N THR A 87 -25.50 5.56 -5.27
CA THR A 87 -25.26 4.14 -5.56
C THR A 87 -24.11 3.56 -4.74
N GLY A 88 -23.25 4.42 -4.20
CA GLY A 88 -22.13 4.00 -3.38
C GLY A 88 -21.36 5.18 -2.79
N VAL A 89 -20.40 4.83 -1.94
CA VAL A 89 -19.53 5.78 -1.24
C VAL A 89 -18.07 5.44 -1.51
N ILE A 90 -17.25 6.46 -1.62
CA ILE A 90 -15.78 6.37 -1.62
C ILE A 90 -15.28 7.03 -0.34
N LEU A 91 -14.49 6.31 0.46
CA LEU A 91 -13.81 6.86 1.62
C LEU A 91 -12.39 7.23 1.26
N THR A 92 -12.01 8.49 1.47
CA THR A 92 -10.64 8.97 1.26
C THR A 92 -9.90 9.13 2.58
N LYS A 93 -8.58 9.24 2.53
CA LYS A 93 -7.68 9.42 3.69
C LYS A 93 -7.81 8.34 4.76
N VAL A 94 -8.10 7.11 4.33
CA VAL A 94 -8.26 5.96 5.24
C VAL A 94 -6.92 5.54 5.88
N ASP A 95 -5.81 5.95 5.31
CA ASP A 95 -4.46 5.83 5.87
C ASP A 95 -4.30 6.61 7.19
N GLY A 96 -5.07 7.68 7.39
CA GLY A 96 -5.14 8.43 8.66
C GLY A 96 -6.17 7.89 9.66
N ASP A 97 -7.13 7.05 9.24
CA ASP A 97 -8.14 6.45 10.11
C ASP A 97 -7.69 5.09 10.65
N ALA A 98 -6.91 5.10 11.72
CA ALA A 98 -6.37 3.89 12.33
C ALA A 98 -7.42 2.86 12.80
N ARG A 99 -8.69 3.28 12.96
CA ARG A 99 -9.75 2.42 13.51
C ARG A 99 -10.87 2.08 12.52
N GLY A 100 -10.91 2.70 11.33
CA GLY A 100 -11.95 2.45 10.33
C GLY A 100 -13.38 2.82 10.77
N GLY A 101 -13.53 3.68 11.80
CA GLY A 101 -14.83 4.04 12.37
C GLY A 101 -15.71 4.82 11.39
N ALA A 102 -15.11 5.61 10.51
CA ALA A 102 -15.83 6.34 9.48
C ALA A 102 -16.61 5.41 8.55
N ALA A 103 -16.04 4.27 8.18
CA ALA A 103 -16.70 3.28 7.33
C ALA A 103 -18.02 2.77 7.92
N LEU A 104 -18.02 2.43 9.22
CA LEU A 104 -19.21 1.96 9.92
C LEU A 104 -20.29 3.04 9.99
N SER A 105 -19.90 4.26 10.37
CA SER A 105 -20.82 5.40 10.51
C SER A 105 -21.48 5.78 9.19
N VAL A 106 -20.70 5.91 8.13
CA VAL A 106 -21.21 6.27 6.80
C VAL A 106 -22.13 5.17 6.26
N ARG A 107 -21.74 3.90 6.38
CA ARG A 107 -22.58 2.77 5.97
C ARG A 107 -23.90 2.73 6.73
N HIS A 108 -23.87 2.98 8.04
CA HIS A 108 -25.07 2.99 8.88
C HIS A 108 -26.04 4.11 8.47
N VAL A 109 -25.52 5.32 8.24
CA VAL A 109 -26.35 6.51 7.96
C VAL A 109 -26.87 6.53 6.53
N THR A 110 -26.05 6.17 5.55
CA THR A 110 -26.47 6.20 4.14
C THR A 110 -27.18 4.93 3.69
N GLY A 111 -26.95 3.80 4.36
CA GLY A 111 -27.40 2.49 3.88
C GLY A 111 -26.73 2.03 2.57
N LYS A 112 -25.80 2.86 2.02
CA LYS A 112 -25.17 2.60 0.71
C LYS A 112 -23.87 1.82 0.87
N PRO A 113 -23.49 0.97 -0.11
CA PRO A 113 -22.24 0.26 -0.05
C PRO A 113 -21.04 1.22 -0.20
N ILE A 114 -20.01 0.99 0.59
CA ILE A 114 -18.71 1.57 0.30
C ILE A 114 -18.12 0.77 -0.85
N LYS A 115 -17.67 1.44 -1.91
CA LYS A 115 -17.13 0.78 -3.11
C LYS A 115 -15.62 0.84 -3.17
N PHE A 116 -15.04 1.98 -2.79
CA PHE A 116 -13.60 2.21 -2.87
C PHE A 116 -13.06 2.90 -1.62
N LEU A 117 -11.77 2.69 -1.39
CA LEU A 117 -10.96 3.33 -0.36
C LEU A 117 -9.80 4.09 -1.00
N GLY A 118 -9.62 5.36 -0.63
CA GLY A 118 -8.42 6.13 -0.94
C GLY A 118 -7.44 6.02 0.23
N VAL A 119 -6.35 5.30 0.00
CA VAL A 119 -5.31 5.02 1.00
C VAL A 119 -4.03 5.83 0.75
N GLY A 120 -4.10 6.88 -0.05
CA GLY A 120 -2.99 7.75 -0.38
C GLY A 120 -3.35 8.72 -1.50
N GLU A 121 -2.37 9.51 -1.97
CA GLU A 121 -2.57 10.60 -2.94
C GLU A 121 -2.42 10.18 -4.42
N LYS A 122 -1.86 8.99 -4.67
CA LYS A 122 -1.62 8.52 -6.03
C LYS A 122 -2.82 7.76 -6.58
N THR A 123 -2.94 7.70 -7.89
CA THR A 123 -4.03 6.98 -8.57
C THR A 123 -4.05 5.48 -8.31
N ASP A 124 -2.89 4.89 -8.02
CA ASP A 124 -2.75 3.48 -7.61
C ASP A 124 -3.10 3.24 -6.13
N ALA A 125 -3.34 4.30 -5.36
CA ALA A 125 -3.80 4.24 -3.98
C ALA A 125 -5.34 4.23 -3.84
N LEU A 126 -6.09 4.04 -4.93
CA LEU A 126 -7.53 3.78 -4.90
C LEU A 126 -7.75 2.26 -4.92
N GLU A 127 -8.29 1.72 -3.84
CA GLU A 127 -8.49 0.28 -3.66
C GLU A 127 -10.00 -0.06 -3.59
N PRO A 128 -10.43 -1.23 -4.10
CA PRO A 128 -11.78 -1.74 -3.85
C PRO A 128 -12.01 -1.95 -2.35
N PHE A 129 -13.26 -1.72 -1.90
CA PHE A 129 -13.62 -1.94 -0.52
C PHE A 129 -13.82 -3.42 -0.22
N HIS A 130 -13.04 -3.97 0.71
CA HIS A 130 -13.18 -5.33 1.21
C HIS A 130 -13.63 -5.31 2.68
N PRO A 131 -14.92 -5.59 2.99
CA PRO A 131 -15.46 -5.47 4.35
C PRO A 131 -14.69 -6.30 5.38
N GLU A 132 -14.29 -7.52 5.02
CA GLU A 132 -13.56 -8.44 5.89
C GLU A 132 -12.20 -7.89 6.33
N ARG A 133 -11.50 -7.18 5.43
CA ARG A 133 -10.20 -6.55 5.72
C ARG A 133 -10.34 -5.39 6.70
N ILE A 134 -11.37 -4.56 6.49
CA ILE A 134 -11.66 -3.45 7.41
C ILE A 134 -12.07 -3.99 8.78
N ALA A 135 -12.91 -5.00 8.83
CA ALA A 135 -13.28 -5.66 10.08
C ALA A 135 -12.04 -6.23 10.80
N SER A 136 -11.16 -6.93 10.10
CA SER A 136 -9.90 -7.46 10.66
C SER A 136 -8.99 -6.35 11.19
N ARG A 137 -8.91 -5.22 10.47
CA ARG A 137 -8.15 -4.04 10.92
C ARG A 137 -8.73 -3.44 12.20
N ILE A 138 -10.05 -3.28 12.27
CA ILE A 138 -10.76 -2.76 13.46
C ILE A 138 -10.52 -3.67 14.67
N LEU A 139 -10.50 -4.99 14.47
CA LEU A 139 -10.26 -5.99 15.51
C LEU A 139 -8.77 -6.15 15.87
N GLY A 140 -7.87 -5.43 15.22
CA GLY A 140 -6.43 -5.53 15.46
C GLY A 140 -5.80 -6.83 14.96
N MET A 141 -6.48 -7.57 14.08
CA MET A 141 -6.01 -8.85 13.52
C MET A 141 -5.03 -8.68 12.36
N GLY A 142 -4.78 -7.44 11.90
CA GLY A 142 -3.95 -7.15 10.73
C GLY A 142 -4.61 -7.47 9.39
N ASP A 143 -3.96 -7.11 8.31
CA ASP A 143 -4.43 -7.35 6.93
C ASP A 143 -3.43 -8.18 6.13
N VAL A 144 -3.30 -9.46 6.49
CA VAL A 144 -2.37 -10.40 5.86
C VAL A 144 -2.74 -10.65 4.40
N LEU A 145 -4.03 -10.61 4.05
CA LEU A 145 -4.48 -10.86 2.67
C LEU A 145 -4.04 -9.73 1.73
N SER A 146 -4.19 -8.46 2.14
CA SER A 146 -3.67 -7.33 1.37
C SER A 146 -2.16 -7.41 1.17
N LEU A 147 -1.42 -7.89 2.17
CA LEU A 147 0.02 -8.09 2.03
C LEU A 147 0.35 -9.15 0.97
N ILE A 148 -0.38 -10.26 0.95
CA ILE A 148 -0.19 -11.32 -0.05
C ILE A 148 -0.50 -10.80 -1.46
N GLU A 149 -1.62 -10.10 -1.64
CA GLU A 149 -2.02 -9.55 -2.95
C GLU A 149 -1.05 -8.46 -3.43
N ASP A 150 -0.58 -7.58 -2.55
CA ASP A 150 0.43 -6.57 -2.89
C ASP A 150 1.74 -7.22 -3.34
N VAL A 151 2.16 -8.29 -2.66
CA VAL A 151 3.33 -9.07 -3.06
C VAL A 151 3.09 -9.71 -4.43
N GLU A 152 1.94 -10.32 -4.66
CA GLU A 152 1.62 -10.96 -5.95
C GLU A 152 1.53 -9.96 -7.11
N ARG A 153 0.99 -8.75 -6.86
CA ARG A 153 0.82 -7.71 -7.87
C ARG A 153 2.10 -6.95 -8.19
N LYS A 154 2.92 -6.65 -7.16
CA LYS A 154 4.09 -5.79 -7.28
C LYS A 154 5.40 -6.57 -7.49
N VAL A 155 5.44 -7.87 -7.16
CA VAL A 155 6.64 -8.69 -7.36
C VAL A 155 6.75 -9.11 -8.83
N ASP A 156 7.85 -8.74 -9.46
CA ASP A 156 8.21 -9.25 -10.79
C ASP A 156 8.53 -10.75 -10.71
N LYS A 157 7.52 -11.56 -11.05
CA LYS A 157 7.62 -13.03 -11.03
C LYS A 157 8.84 -13.54 -11.80
N LYS A 158 9.23 -12.87 -12.91
CA LYS A 158 10.41 -13.26 -13.70
C LYS A 158 11.71 -13.00 -12.95
N LYS A 159 11.81 -11.91 -12.19
CA LYS A 159 12.99 -11.61 -11.37
C LYS A 159 13.06 -12.55 -10.17
N ALA A 160 11.93 -12.80 -9.51
CA ALA A 160 11.85 -13.75 -8.40
C ALA A 160 12.25 -15.17 -8.83
N GLU A 161 11.79 -15.66 -9.98
CA GLU A 161 12.21 -16.95 -10.55
C GLU A 161 13.69 -17.00 -10.92
N LYS A 162 14.23 -15.95 -11.53
CA LYS A 162 15.68 -15.86 -11.83
C LYS A 162 16.49 -15.95 -10.56
N PHE A 163 16.09 -15.23 -9.53
CA PHE A 163 16.74 -15.29 -8.22
C PHE A 163 16.66 -16.67 -7.59
N ALA A 164 15.47 -17.29 -7.57
CA ALA A 164 15.27 -18.64 -7.07
C ALA A 164 16.14 -19.67 -7.83
N LYS A 165 16.20 -19.59 -9.16
CA LYS A 165 17.06 -20.42 -10.02
C LYS A 165 18.56 -20.17 -9.73
N LYS A 166 18.97 -18.92 -9.47
CA LYS A 166 20.36 -18.57 -9.11
C LYS A 166 20.75 -19.17 -7.77
N VAL A 167 19.86 -19.10 -6.77
CA VAL A 167 20.04 -19.70 -5.45
C VAL A 167 20.08 -21.24 -5.53
N ALA A 168 19.16 -21.86 -6.27
CA ALA A 168 19.11 -23.31 -6.48
C ALA A 168 20.38 -23.83 -7.15
N LYS A 169 20.91 -23.14 -8.17
CA LYS A 169 22.15 -23.45 -8.88
C LYS A 169 23.41 -23.18 -8.06
N GLY A 170 23.30 -22.61 -6.87
CA GLY A 170 24.42 -22.34 -5.98
C GLY A 170 25.34 -21.22 -6.42
N LYS A 171 24.90 -20.35 -7.27
CA LYS A 171 25.67 -19.16 -7.62
C LYS A 171 25.82 -18.25 -6.40
N ARG A 172 26.95 -17.53 -6.33
CA ARG A 172 27.25 -16.60 -5.24
C ARG A 172 26.23 -15.46 -5.26
N PHE A 173 25.68 -15.11 -4.09
CA PHE A 173 24.92 -13.89 -3.87
C PHE A 173 25.86 -12.69 -4.05
N ASP A 174 25.57 -11.81 -5.00
CA ASP A 174 26.39 -10.64 -5.29
C ASP A 174 25.67 -9.33 -4.92
N LEU A 175 26.33 -8.19 -5.11
CA LEU A 175 25.75 -6.88 -4.78
C LEU A 175 24.66 -6.45 -5.77
N GLU A 176 24.64 -7.00 -6.99
CA GLU A 176 23.53 -6.77 -7.92
C GLU A 176 22.25 -7.45 -7.41
N ASP A 177 22.35 -8.66 -6.87
CA ASP A 177 21.22 -9.33 -6.25
C ASP A 177 20.68 -8.54 -5.05
N LEU A 178 21.59 -7.98 -4.23
CA LEU A 178 21.21 -7.13 -3.11
C LEU A 178 20.48 -5.85 -3.57
N ARG A 179 20.98 -5.22 -4.63
CA ARG A 179 20.36 -4.06 -5.26
C ARG A 179 18.94 -4.36 -5.74
N GLU A 180 18.77 -5.46 -6.47
CA GLU A 180 17.45 -5.90 -6.94
C GLU A 180 16.48 -6.13 -5.78
N GLN A 181 16.94 -6.73 -4.68
CA GLN A 181 16.12 -6.92 -3.48
C GLN A 181 15.72 -5.59 -2.82
N LEU A 182 16.67 -4.64 -2.69
CA LEU A 182 16.37 -3.31 -2.14
C LEU A 182 15.33 -2.57 -2.99
N GLN A 183 15.44 -2.66 -4.32
CA GLN A 183 14.47 -2.06 -5.24
C GLN A 183 13.09 -2.71 -5.14
N GLN A 184 13.01 -4.04 -5.03
CA GLN A 184 11.76 -4.75 -4.81
C GLN A 184 11.10 -4.35 -3.49
N MET A 185 11.89 -4.27 -2.40
CA MET A 185 11.37 -3.79 -1.10
C MET A 185 10.81 -2.37 -1.18
N LYS A 186 11.48 -1.49 -1.92
CA LYS A 186 11.02 -0.12 -2.14
C LYS A 186 9.70 -0.05 -2.94
N GLN A 187 9.56 -0.90 -3.96
CA GLN A 187 8.33 -1.03 -4.76
C GLN A 187 7.15 -1.60 -3.95
N LEU A 188 7.42 -2.44 -2.95
CA LEU A 188 6.40 -2.97 -2.03
C LEU A 188 5.92 -1.95 -0.97
N GLY A 189 6.38 -0.69 -1.05
CA GLY A 189 6.02 0.35 -0.09
C GLY A 189 6.97 0.46 1.10
N GLY A 190 8.13 -0.22 1.03
CA GLY A 190 9.15 -0.24 2.09
C GLY A 190 8.77 -1.14 3.27
N MET A 191 9.65 -1.17 4.27
CA MET A 191 9.46 -1.94 5.50
C MET A 191 8.25 -1.46 6.31
N GLU A 192 7.92 -0.19 6.19
CA GLU A 192 6.85 0.51 6.88
C GLU A 192 5.48 -0.06 6.53
N SER A 193 5.17 -0.13 5.24
CA SER A 193 3.93 -0.71 4.72
C SER A 193 3.79 -2.22 5.05
N MET A 194 4.91 -2.93 5.15
CA MET A 194 4.89 -4.34 5.55
C MET A 194 4.65 -4.53 7.05
N MET A 195 5.21 -3.65 7.90
CA MET A 195 5.03 -3.73 9.35
C MET A 195 3.60 -3.36 9.78
N ASP A 196 2.97 -2.40 9.11
CA ASP A 196 1.58 -2.00 9.40
C ASP A 196 0.55 -3.09 9.08
N LYS A 197 0.89 -3.98 8.16
CA LYS A 197 0.01 -5.09 7.75
C LYS A 197 0.19 -6.38 8.56
N LEU A 198 1.23 -6.46 9.40
CA LEU A 198 1.50 -7.63 10.23
C LEU A 198 0.77 -7.54 11.58
N PRO A 199 0.04 -8.60 11.99
CA PRO A 199 -0.68 -8.61 13.26
C PRO A 199 0.29 -8.48 14.45
N GLY A 200 -0.01 -7.57 15.38
CA GLY A 200 0.74 -7.37 16.62
C GLY A 200 2.00 -6.50 16.52
N MET A 201 2.40 -6.03 15.35
CA MET A 201 3.60 -5.19 15.16
C MET A 201 3.33 -3.68 15.07
N GLY A 202 2.08 -3.23 14.99
CA GLY A 202 1.72 -1.81 14.86
C GLY A 202 2.25 -0.92 15.99
N ASN A 203 2.38 -1.45 17.21
CA ASN A 203 2.96 -0.71 18.34
C ASN A 203 4.50 -0.67 18.33
N MET A 204 5.17 -1.59 17.65
CA MET A 204 6.63 -1.58 17.50
C MET A 204 7.09 -0.58 16.42
N ALA A 205 6.26 -0.28 15.45
CA ALA A 205 6.53 0.72 14.41
C ALA A 205 6.70 2.13 15.01
N GLN A 206 5.97 2.46 16.09
CA GLN A 206 6.10 3.74 16.80
C GLN A 206 7.37 3.83 17.68
N MET A 207 7.94 2.72 18.09
CA MET A 207 9.14 2.71 18.96
C MET A 207 10.47 2.73 18.21
N THR A 208 10.48 2.36 16.94
CA THR A 208 11.70 2.44 16.12
C THR A 208 11.66 3.76 15.35
N GLN A 209 12.63 4.63 15.58
CA GLN A 209 12.78 5.91 14.86
C GLN A 209 12.89 5.63 13.35
N GLN A 210 11.77 5.65 12.67
CA GLN A 210 11.54 5.23 11.29
C GLN A 210 12.37 5.98 10.25
N LYS A 211 12.72 7.25 10.52
CA LYS A 211 13.52 8.09 9.61
C LYS A 211 14.90 7.52 9.28
N ASP A 212 15.53 6.80 10.20
CA ASP A 212 16.89 6.30 10.01
C ASP A 212 16.96 5.04 9.12
N MET A 213 15.94 4.18 9.13
CA MET A 213 15.98 2.93 8.36
C MET A 213 15.78 3.16 6.85
N THR A 214 14.80 3.98 6.47
CA THR A 214 14.55 4.33 5.06
C THR A 214 15.76 5.06 4.45
N GLY A 215 16.39 5.96 5.21
CA GLY A 215 17.63 6.63 4.83
C GLY A 215 18.81 5.68 4.65
N GLN A 216 18.92 4.63 5.47
CA GLN A 216 19.99 3.63 5.34
C GLN A 216 19.84 2.77 4.09
N PHE A 217 18.63 2.32 3.74
CA PHE A 217 18.38 1.57 2.50
C PHE A 217 18.70 2.37 1.25
N SER A 218 18.30 3.65 1.22
CA SER A 218 18.64 4.54 0.10
C SER A 218 20.13 4.75 -0.04
N LYS A 219 20.87 4.91 1.08
CA LYS A 219 22.35 5.00 1.06
C LYS A 219 23.00 3.74 0.51
N MET A 220 22.47 2.55 0.85
CA MET A 220 22.97 1.28 0.30
C MET A 220 22.79 1.21 -1.21
N GLU A 221 21.64 1.63 -1.72
CA GLU A 221 21.35 1.69 -3.16
C GLU A 221 22.32 2.64 -3.87
N TYR A 222 22.52 3.86 -3.37
CA TYR A 222 23.48 4.83 -3.96
C TYR A 222 24.91 4.33 -4.00
N ILE A 223 25.35 3.62 -2.94
CA ILE A 223 26.67 3.01 -2.88
C ILE A 223 26.81 1.95 -3.98
N ILE A 224 25.82 1.07 -4.15
CA ILE A 224 25.85 0.01 -5.15
C ILE A 224 25.77 0.60 -6.57
N ASP A 225 24.95 1.63 -6.78
CA ASP A 225 24.83 2.31 -8.07
C ASP A 225 26.12 3.00 -8.50
N SER A 226 26.92 3.47 -7.54
CA SER A 226 28.25 4.07 -7.80
C SER A 226 29.35 3.05 -8.11
N MET A 227 29.05 1.74 -8.01
CA MET A 227 29.98 0.66 -8.36
C MET A 227 29.85 0.28 -9.83
N THR A 228 30.97 -0.15 -10.42
CA THR A 228 30.98 -0.78 -11.76
C THR A 228 30.35 -2.18 -11.71
N PRO A 229 29.86 -2.74 -12.84
CA PRO A 229 29.31 -4.10 -12.87
C PRO A 229 30.28 -5.17 -12.34
N LYS A 230 31.60 -5.01 -12.62
CA LYS A 230 32.63 -5.92 -12.08
C LYS A 230 32.78 -5.84 -10.57
N GLU A 231 32.61 -4.66 -9.99
CA GLU A 231 32.69 -4.46 -8.53
C GLU A 231 31.44 -4.99 -7.81
N ARG A 232 30.27 -4.89 -8.46
CA ARG A 232 29.02 -5.46 -7.94
C ARG A 232 29.07 -6.99 -7.94
N SER A 233 29.55 -7.59 -9.01
CA SER A 233 29.67 -9.06 -9.11
C SER A 233 30.79 -9.65 -8.26
N ASN A 234 31.87 -8.92 -8.04
CA ASN A 234 33.00 -9.36 -7.24
C ASN A 234 33.50 -8.27 -6.28
N PRO A 235 32.87 -8.12 -5.11
CA PRO A 235 33.25 -7.11 -4.13
C PRO A 235 34.66 -7.26 -3.55
N ASP A 236 35.29 -8.43 -3.70
CA ASP A 236 36.64 -8.69 -3.18
C ASP A 236 37.71 -7.88 -3.90
N ILE A 237 37.43 -7.29 -5.08
CA ILE A 237 38.35 -6.41 -5.81
C ILE A 237 38.41 -4.97 -5.29
N LEU A 238 37.60 -4.62 -4.31
CA LEU A 238 37.48 -3.26 -3.76
C LEU A 238 38.68 -2.90 -2.88
N ASN A 239 39.64 -2.23 -3.48
CA ASN A 239 40.79 -1.63 -2.77
C ASN A 239 40.48 -0.21 -2.26
N GLY A 240 41.44 0.43 -1.58
CA GLY A 240 41.26 1.75 -0.97
C GLY A 240 40.89 2.85 -1.98
N SER A 241 41.47 2.86 -3.17
CA SER A 241 41.18 3.87 -4.20
C SER A 241 39.77 3.71 -4.78
N ARG A 242 39.36 2.47 -5.04
CA ARG A 242 37.97 2.18 -5.50
C ARG A 242 36.94 2.56 -4.45
N LYS A 243 37.20 2.25 -3.19
CA LYS A 243 36.29 2.64 -2.08
C LYS A 243 36.12 4.16 -1.99
N ARG A 244 37.21 4.94 -2.11
CA ARG A 244 37.13 6.41 -2.13
C ARG A 244 36.30 6.92 -3.31
N ARG A 245 36.53 6.42 -4.53
CA ARG A 245 35.75 6.80 -5.70
C ARG A 245 34.27 6.50 -5.53
N ILE A 246 33.91 5.30 -5.03
CA ILE A 246 32.53 4.89 -4.82
C ILE A 246 31.86 5.79 -3.78
N THR A 247 32.50 6.04 -2.65
CA THR A 247 31.91 6.89 -1.60
C THR A 247 31.81 8.35 -2.00
N GLN A 248 32.75 8.85 -2.80
CA GLN A 248 32.68 10.19 -3.38
C GLN A 248 31.49 10.30 -4.38
N GLY A 249 31.30 9.29 -5.24
CA GLY A 249 30.24 9.26 -6.24
C GLY A 249 28.84 9.08 -5.62
N SER A 250 28.74 8.37 -4.50
CA SER A 250 27.47 8.12 -3.81
C SER A 250 27.13 9.15 -2.72
N GLY A 251 28.02 10.11 -2.42
CA GLY A 251 27.84 11.07 -1.33
C GLY A 251 27.81 10.40 0.06
N THR A 252 28.45 9.21 0.21
CA THR A 252 28.45 8.44 1.46
C THR A 252 29.84 8.34 2.07
N THR A 253 29.96 7.73 3.25
CA THR A 253 31.24 7.55 3.94
C THR A 253 31.86 6.18 3.66
N ILE A 254 33.19 6.06 3.86
CA ILE A 254 33.87 4.76 3.79
C ILE A 254 33.32 3.78 4.84
N GLN A 255 32.83 4.29 5.97
CA GLN A 255 32.21 3.49 7.01
C GLN A 255 30.89 2.88 6.52
N ASP A 256 30.06 3.65 5.80
CA ASP A 256 28.80 3.15 5.23
C ASP A 256 29.08 2.05 4.20
N LEU A 257 30.05 2.26 3.31
CA LEU A 257 30.47 1.24 2.35
C LEU A 257 30.97 -0.04 3.04
N ASN A 258 31.81 0.07 4.07
CA ASN A 258 32.30 -1.10 4.79
C ASN A 258 31.18 -1.81 5.54
N ARG A 259 30.19 -1.09 6.08
CA ARG A 259 28.99 -1.67 6.70
C ARG A 259 28.19 -2.47 5.69
N LEU A 260 27.93 -1.93 4.50
CA LEU A 260 27.26 -2.61 3.39
C LEU A 260 28.00 -3.92 3.02
N LEU A 261 29.30 -3.86 2.82
CA LEU A 261 30.11 -5.04 2.47
C LEU A 261 30.08 -6.12 3.56
N LYS A 262 30.07 -5.72 4.84
CA LYS A 262 29.94 -6.63 5.98
C LYS A 262 28.56 -7.31 5.99
N GLN A 263 27.49 -6.54 5.78
CA GLN A 263 26.11 -7.07 5.72
C GLN A 263 25.94 -8.03 4.54
N HIS A 264 26.42 -7.65 3.35
CA HIS A 264 26.41 -8.52 2.17
C HIS A 264 27.12 -9.86 2.44
N LYS A 265 28.31 -9.82 3.06
CA LYS A 265 29.08 -11.02 3.41
C LYS A 265 28.33 -11.90 4.42
N GLN A 266 27.65 -11.32 5.41
CA GLN A 266 26.84 -12.04 6.38
C GLN A 266 25.63 -12.70 5.70
N MET A 267 24.92 -11.97 4.83
CA MET A 267 23.78 -12.50 4.07
C MET A 267 24.20 -13.65 3.14
N GLY A 268 25.33 -13.53 2.44
CA GLY A 268 25.88 -14.62 1.62
C GLY A 268 26.23 -15.87 2.42
N LYS A 269 26.72 -15.72 3.67
CA LYS A 269 26.95 -16.86 4.59
C LYS A 269 25.65 -17.50 5.03
N MET A 270 24.63 -16.70 5.35
CA MET A 270 23.32 -17.20 5.75
C MET A 270 22.65 -17.98 4.62
N MET A 271 22.68 -17.46 3.40
CA MET A 271 22.15 -18.16 2.23
C MET A 271 22.88 -19.48 1.92
N LYS A 272 24.22 -19.54 2.12
CA LYS A 272 24.95 -20.80 2.02
C LYS A 272 24.53 -21.83 3.07
N LYS A 273 24.20 -21.39 4.30
CA LYS A 273 23.72 -22.28 5.36
C LYS A 273 22.30 -22.79 5.08
N MET A 274 21.45 -21.99 4.45
CA MET A 274 20.09 -22.41 4.04
C MET A 274 20.08 -23.46 2.92
N LYS A 275 21.19 -23.65 2.20
CA LYS A 275 21.34 -24.57 1.08
C LYS A 275 21.51 -26.05 1.45
N GLY A 276 21.56 -26.39 2.73
CA GLY A 276 21.70 -27.78 3.19
C GLY A 276 20.50 -28.22 4.04
N LYS A 277 20.68 -29.27 4.82
CA LYS A 277 19.74 -29.76 5.86
C LYS A 277 19.21 -28.67 6.81
N GLY A 278 19.75 -27.43 6.75
CA GLY A 278 19.34 -26.27 7.54
C GLY A 278 17.92 -25.77 7.21
N MET A 279 17.45 -25.86 5.98
CA MET A 279 16.07 -25.47 5.62
C MET A 279 15.05 -26.47 6.18
N GLN A 280 15.38 -27.76 6.17
CA GLN A 280 14.56 -28.82 6.77
C GLN A 280 14.50 -28.71 8.30
N ASN A 281 15.61 -28.33 8.95
CA ASN A 281 15.67 -28.13 10.39
C ASN A 281 14.98 -26.80 10.82
N MET A 282 15.04 -25.75 10.01
CA MET A 282 14.37 -24.48 10.28
C MET A 282 12.85 -24.62 10.10
N MET A 283 12.38 -25.34 9.08
CA MET A 283 10.96 -25.70 8.94
C MET A 283 10.47 -26.63 10.06
N ARG A 284 11.30 -27.57 10.54
CA ARG A 284 10.99 -28.37 11.75
C ARG A 284 10.96 -27.52 13.02
N GLY A 285 11.80 -26.49 13.14
CA GLY A 285 11.82 -25.58 14.29
C GLY A 285 10.64 -24.60 14.33
N LEU A 286 10.15 -24.16 13.17
CA LEU A 286 8.96 -23.29 13.06
C LEU A 286 7.64 -24.08 13.10
N GLY A 287 7.64 -25.35 12.66
CA GLY A 287 6.49 -26.27 12.76
C GLY A 287 6.44 -27.12 14.02
N GLY A 288 7.47 -27.08 14.86
CA GLY A 288 7.66 -27.93 16.06
C GLY A 288 7.31 -27.27 17.39
N GLY A 289 6.58 -26.19 17.41
CA GLY A 289 6.19 -25.44 18.61
C GLY A 289 4.87 -25.85 19.27
N MET A 290 4.32 -27.03 18.95
CA MET A 290 3.28 -27.64 19.76
C MET A 290 3.80 -28.96 20.33
N PRO A 291 4.01 -29.08 21.66
CA PRO A 291 4.31 -30.36 22.27
C PRO A 291 3.07 -31.27 22.13
N PRO A 292 3.21 -32.50 21.65
CA PRO A 292 2.15 -33.48 21.71
C PRO A 292 2.01 -33.96 23.15
N GLY A 293 0.95 -33.60 23.84
CA GLY A 293 0.65 -34.17 25.13
C GLY A 293 0.61 -33.16 26.28
N GLY A 294 -0.40 -32.33 26.32
CA GLY A 294 -0.88 -31.64 27.50
C GLY A 294 -2.33 -32.00 27.71
N GLY A 295 -2.59 -33.18 28.33
CA GLY A 295 -3.91 -33.57 28.78
C GLY A 295 -4.43 -32.56 29.78
N LEU A 296 -5.67 -32.12 29.58
CA LEU A 296 -6.45 -31.39 30.57
C LEU A 296 -6.46 -32.16 31.89
N PRO A 297 -6.22 -31.51 33.03
CA PRO A 297 -6.41 -32.20 34.33
C PRO A 297 -7.90 -32.45 34.53
N PRO A 298 -8.28 -33.63 35.07
CA PRO A 298 -9.64 -33.93 35.43
C PRO A 298 -9.94 -33.24 36.77
N GLY A 299 -10.78 -32.25 36.80
CA GLY A 299 -11.16 -31.65 38.07
C GLY A 299 -12.10 -30.46 37.93
N GLY A 300 -13.41 -30.75 38.08
CA GLY A 300 -14.31 -29.93 38.85
C GLY A 300 -14.89 -28.67 38.18
N LEU A 301 -16.05 -28.80 37.51
CA LEU A 301 -17.03 -27.73 37.40
C LEU A 301 -17.65 -27.49 38.80
N PRO A 302 -17.64 -26.27 39.33
CA PRO A 302 -18.54 -25.93 40.41
C PRO A 302 -19.95 -25.75 39.83
N LYS A 303 -20.90 -26.50 40.38
CA LYS A 303 -22.34 -26.26 40.28
C LYS A 303 -22.64 -24.93 41.01
N PHE A 304 -23.21 -23.99 40.30
CA PHE A 304 -24.36 -23.17 40.78
C PHE A 304 -25.18 -22.74 39.58
#